data_aac724042b9994181f81933bf1af1b31
#
_entry.id   aac724042b9994181f81933bf1af1b31
#
_cell.length_a   1.000
_cell.length_b   1.000
_cell.length_c   1.000
_cell.angle_alpha   90.00
_cell.angle_beta   90.00
_cell.angle_gamma   90.00
#
_symmetry.space_group_name_H-M   'P 1'
#
loop_
_entity.id
_entity.type
_entity.pdbx_description
1 polymer ?
#
loop_
_entity_poly.entity_id
_entity_poly.type
_entity_poly.pdbx_seq_one_letter_code
_entity_poly.pdbx_strand_id
1 'polypeptide(L)'
;MRRNILLVQFVGVLLLLPSIMSGQQHNDNKNWAEKGVVIREVEILGKRPMKDIGVQQTKFDSLVLKENIALSMADILTFNSSIFVKSYGRATLSTVSFRGTSASHTQVTWNGMRINNPMLGMTDFSMIPSYFIDDASLLHGTSSVNMAGGGLGGLVRLSTVPAHQEGFGMQYVQGIGSFSTFDEFLQLKYGDKHWQVSMRAVYQSSPNDYKYRNHDKKENIYDDKYNIIEQYYPIERNRSGAYKDLHVLQEVYYNTGKGDRFGLNAWYTDSNRELALLTTDQGDLMDFENRQREHTLRSVLSWDHTRENWKVSARGGYVHTWLAYDYKRDLGNGIMATMTRSRSKVTFYGQLDGEYFFSDKLLLTAGVSAHQHLVNSVDKDLNRDDNKNDKYGQGRKNDSIVYFDKGRVELSGNVSLKW
;
A
#
# COMPACT_ATOMS: atom_id res chain seq x y z
N MET A 1 24.34 8.55 -10.49
CA MET A 1 24.56 7.66 -11.65
C MET A 1 24.05 6.24 -11.48
N ARG A 2 24.02 5.61 -10.31
CA ARG A 2 23.45 4.25 -10.10
C ARG A 2 21.90 4.16 -10.13
N ARG A 3 21.21 5.27 -10.04
CA ARG A 3 19.72 5.33 -9.97
C ARG A 3 19.02 5.07 -11.31
N ASN A 4 19.70 5.34 -12.42
CA ASN A 4 19.13 5.17 -13.77
C ASN A 4 19.31 3.76 -14.34
N ILE A 5 20.18 2.95 -13.75
CA ILE A 5 20.49 1.61 -14.25
C ILE A 5 19.37 0.61 -13.93
N LEU A 6 18.75 0.72 -12.75
CA LEU A 6 17.62 -0.15 -12.36
C LEU A 6 16.36 0.14 -13.17
N LEU A 7 16.10 1.42 -13.48
CA LEU A 7 14.96 1.82 -14.33
C LEU A 7 15.15 1.35 -15.77
N VAL A 8 16.37 1.42 -16.30
CA VAL A 8 16.73 0.97 -17.66
C VAL A 8 16.63 -0.55 -17.77
N GLN A 9 17.01 -1.30 -16.73
CA GLN A 9 16.86 -2.76 -16.72
C GLN A 9 15.40 -3.21 -16.65
N PHE A 10 14.55 -2.48 -15.91
CA PHE A 10 13.12 -2.78 -15.83
C PHE A 10 12.39 -2.45 -17.15
N VAL A 11 12.75 -1.35 -17.79
CA VAL A 11 12.24 -0.96 -19.11
C VAL A 11 12.77 -1.90 -20.20
N GLY A 12 14.01 -2.38 -20.09
CA GLY A 12 14.60 -3.32 -21.03
C GLY A 12 13.89 -4.68 -21.10
N VAL A 13 13.41 -5.19 -19.96
CA VAL A 13 12.59 -6.42 -19.90
C VAL A 13 11.19 -6.17 -20.51
N LEU A 14 10.67 -4.93 -20.42
CA LEU A 14 9.38 -4.55 -20.99
C LEU A 14 9.43 -4.44 -22.52
N LEU A 15 10.57 -4.08 -23.11
CA LEU A 15 10.74 -3.90 -24.56
C LEU A 15 11.02 -5.21 -25.34
N LEU A 16 11.27 -6.31 -24.66
CA LEU A 16 11.50 -7.61 -25.29
C LEU A 16 10.20 -8.40 -25.59
N LEU A 17 9.05 -7.90 -25.16
CA LEU A 17 7.76 -8.57 -25.37
C LEU A 17 7.09 -8.34 -26.75
N PRO A 18 7.40 -7.29 -27.57
CA PRO A 18 6.66 -7.09 -28.81
C PRO A 18 7.09 -7.96 -29.99
N SER A 19 8.18 -8.70 -29.90
CA SER A 19 8.73 -9.41 -31.07
C SER A 19 8.10 -10.79 -31.35
N ILE A 20 7.07 -11.21 -30.63
CA ILE A 20 6.41 -12.53 -30.82
C ILE A 20 4.97 -12.37 -31.39
N MET A 21 4.50 -11.17 -31.64
CA MET A 21 3.16 -10.96 -32.19
C MET A 21 3.16 -10.89 -33.72
N SER A 22 3.26 -12.04 -34.40
CA SER A 22 2.81 -12.17 -35.77
C SER A 22 1.30 -12.42 -35.76
N GLY A 23 0.53 -11.36 -35.91
CA GLY A 23 -0.92 -11.45 -35.98
C GLY A 23 -1.39 -12.13 -37.26
N GLN A 24 -1.97 -13.31 -37.17
CA GLN A 24 -2.87 -13.83 -38.21
C GLN A 24 -4.21 -13.11 -38.08
N GLN A 25 -4.52 -12.25 -39.06
CA GLN A 25 -5.89 -11.77 -39.26
C GLN A 25 -6.75 -12.94 -39.73
N HIS A 26 -7.61 -13.40 -38.89
CA HIS A 26 -8.70 -14.30 -39.25
C HIS A 26 -9.96 -13.45 -39.48
N ASN A 27 -10.34 -13.35 -40.75
CA ASN A 27 -11.51 -12.61 -41.18
C ASN A 27 -12.73 -13.56 -41.16
N ASP A 28 -13.42 -13.62 -40.05
CA ASP A 28 -14.72 -14.32 -39.96
C ASP A 28 -15.84 -13.29 -39.75
N ASN A 29 -16.38 -12.83 -40.89
CA ASN A 29 -17.72 -12.23 -40.94
C ASN A 29 -18.76 -13.29 -40.59
N LYS A 30 -19.09 -13.46 -39.31
CA LYS A 30 -20.26 -14.24 -38.85
C LYS A 30 -21.21 -13.34 -38.09
N ASN A 31 -22.41 -13.25 -38.64
CA ASN A 31 -23.59 -12.66 -38.03
C ASN A 31 -23.80 -13.18 -36.60
N TRP A 32 -23.39 -12.39 -35.62
CA TRP A 32 -23.54 -12.71 -34.18
C TRP A 32 -24.87 -12.16 -33.58
N ALA A 33 -25.73 -11.57 -34.42
CA ALA A 33 -27.00 -10.99 -33.99
C ALA A 33 -28.15 -12.01 -33.79
N GLU A 34 -27.98 -13.30 -34.11
CA GLU A 34 -29.09 -14.27 -34.09
C GLU A 34 -28.90 -15.52 -33.20
N LYS A 35 -27.82 -15.65 -32.47
CA LYS A 35 -27.72 -16.72 -31.47
C LYS A 35 -27.90 -16.14 -30.07
N GLY A 36 -29.14 -16.21 -29.59
CA GLY A 36 -29.41 -16.03 -28.18
C GLY A 36 -28.50 -16.97 -27.35
N VAL A 37 -27.53 -16.40 -26.65
CA VAL A 37 -26.71 -17.14 -25.70
C VAL A 37 -27.63 -17.46 -24.52
N VAL A 38 -28.07 -18.70 -24.45
CA VAL A 38 -28.74 -19.24 -23.25
C VAL A 38 -27.67 -19.30 -22.17
N ILE A 39 -27.59 -18.28 -21.34
CA ILE A 39 -26.80 -18.30 -20.12
C ILE A 39 -27.52 -19.32 -19.21
N ARG A 40 -26.93 -20.51 -19.04
CA ARG A 40 -27.41 -21.43 -18.01
C ARG A 40 -27.21 -20.71 -16.67
N GLU A 41 -28.30 -20.58 -15.91
CA GLU A 41 -28.24 -20.13 -14.54
C GLU A 41 -27.25 -21.01 -13.76
N VAL A 42 -26.10 -20.47 -13.43
CA VAL A 42 -25.14 -21.12 -12.55
C VAL A 42 -25.54 -20.72 -11.15
N GLU A 43 -26.33 -21.55 -10.49
CA GLU A 43 -26.61 -21.41 -9.06
C GLU A 43 -25.32 -21.70 -8.30
N ILE A 44 -24.57 -20.63 -7.97
CA ILE A 44 -23.42 -20.73 -7.09
C ILE A 44 -23.96 -20.83 -5.66
N LEU A 45 -24.25 -22.04 -5.21
CA LEU A 45 -24.44 -22.33 -3.79
C LEU A 45 -23.09 -22.08 -3.08
N GLY A 46 -22.87 -20.84 -2.69
CA GLY A 46 -21.67 -20.42 -1.99
C GLY A 46 -21.62 -21.00 -0.58
N LYS A 47 -21.26 -22.27 -0.45
CA LYS A 47 -20.87 -22.81 0.85
C LYS A 47 -19.62 -22.06 1.31
N ARG A 48 -19.67 -21.47 2.51
CA ARG A 48 -18.49 -20.88 3.13
C ARG A 48 -17.37 -21.93 3.16
N PRO A 49 -16.17 -21.61 2.65
CA PRO A 49 -15.07 -22.57 2.69
C PRO A 49 -14.84 -23.05 4.12
N MET A 50 -14.65 -24.33 4.34
CA MET A 50 -14.40 -24.92 5.67
C MET A 50 -13.23 -24.23 6.37
N LYS A 51 -12.25 -23.76 5.62
CA LYS A 51 -11.11 -22.97 6.09
C LYS A 51 -11.51 -21.74 6.90
N ASP A 52 -12.62 -21.10 6.56
CA ASP A 52 -13.10 -19.87 7.19
C ASP A 52 -14.16 -20.11 8.28
N ILE A 53 -14.48 -21.39 8.61
CA ILE A 53 -15.40 -21.72 9.70
C ILE A 53 -14.78 -21.29 11.04
N GLY A 54 -15.59 -20.65 11.88
CA GLY A 54 -15.16 -20.14 13.20
C GLY A 54 -14.41 -18.81 13.15
N VAL A 55 -14.21 -18.22 11.95
CA VAL A 55 -13.56 -16.92 11.75
C VAL A 55 -14.61 -15.89 11.42
N GLN A 56 -14.66 -14.79 12.17
CA GLN A 56 -15.47 -13.63 11.78
C GLN A 56 -14.73 -12.89 10.67
N GLN A 57 -15.29 -12.92 9.47
CA GLN A 57 -14.72 -12.31 8.28
C GLN A 57 -15.70 -11.35 7.62
N THR A 58 -15.23 -10.17 7.24
CA THR A 58 -15.91 -9.24 6.34
C THR A 58 -15.17 -9.25 5.00
N LYS A 59 -15.86 -9.64 3.92
CA LYS A 59 -15.33 -9.59 2.55
C LYS A 59 -15.84 -8.33 1.86
N PHE A 60 -14.98 -7.70 1.07
CA PHE A 60 -15.39 -6.61 0.19
C PHE A 60 -15.90 -7.17 -1.13
N ASP A 61 -16.92 -6.56 -1.68
CA ASP A 61 -17.38 -6.87 -3.03
C ASP A 61 -16.30 -6.44 -4.02
N SER A 62 -15.98 -7.31 -4.97
CA SER A 62 -15.02 -7.01 -6.03
C SER A 62 -15.46 -5.83 -6.91
N LEU A 63 -16.76 -5.55 -7.01
CA LEU A 63 -17.28 -4.37 -7.70
C LEU A 63 -16.87 -3.08 -6.99
N VAL A 64 -16.95 -3.05 -5.66
CA VAL A 64 -16.53 -1.87 -4.86
C VAL A 64 -15.07 -1.51 -5.15
N LEU A 65 -14.20 -2.51 -5.27
CA LEU A 65 -12.78 -2.29 -5.59
C LEU A 65 -12.59 -1.80 -7.02
N LYS A 66 -13.34 -2.34 -7.98
CA LYS A 66 -13.23 -2.00 -9.41
C LYS A 66 -13.82 -0.65 -9.77
N GLU A 67 -14.91 -0.26 -9.12
CA GLU A 67 -15.58 1.03 -9.38
C GLU A 67 -14.85 2.21 -8.72
N ASN A 68 -14.08 1.96 -7.67
CA ASN A 68 -13.40 2.99 -6.89
C ASN A 68 -11.88 2.98 -7.09
N ILE A 69 -11.43 2.86 -8.33
CA ILE A 69 -10.00 2.74 -8.69
C ILE A 69 -9.15 3.95 -8.30
N ALA A 70 -9.76 5.13 -8.19
CA ALA A 70 -9.08 6.36 -7.81
C ALA A 70 -8.92 6.52 -6.27
N LEU A 71 -9.54 5.62 -5.49
CA LEU A 71 -9.45 5.64 -4.04
C LEU A 71 -8.27 4.79 -3.54
N SER A 72 -7.75 5.15 -2.38
CA SER A 72 -6.83 4.30 -1.63
C SER A 72 -7.59 3.20 -0.88
N MET A 73 -6.88 2.17 -0.42
CA MET A 73 -7.49 1.18 0.47
C MET A 73 -7.94 1.79 1.80
N ALA A 74 -7.36 2.91 2.24
CA ALA A 74 -7.84 3.65 3.41
C ALA A 74 -9.28 4.15 3.20
N ASP A 75 -9.56 4.74 2.04
CA ASP A 75 -10.87 5.26 1.68
C ASP A 75 -11.89 4.11 1.56
N ILE A 76 -11.52 3.03 0.85
CA ILE A 76 -12.38 1.84 0.71
C ILE A 76 -12.77 1.28 2.09
N LEU A 77 -11.81 1.15 3.00
CA LEU A 77 -12.05 0.65 4.35
C LEU A 77 -12.94 1.59 5.15
N THR A 78 -12.75 2.90 5.01
CA THR A 78 -13.57 3.92 5.69
C THR A 78 -15.03 3.86 5.29
N PHE A 79 -15.30 3.73 3.98
CA PHE A 79 -16.67 3.78 3.47
C PHE A 79 -17.40 2.43 3.54
N ASN A 80 -16.66 1.31 3.53
CA ASN A 80 -17.26 -0.01 3.37
C ASN A 80 -17.02 -0.96 4.54
N SER A 81 -16.53 -0.47 5.67
CA SER A 81 -16.32 -1.31 6.85
C SER A 81 -16.59 -0.56 8.16
N SER A 82 -16.72 -1.33 9.25
CA SER A 82 -16.90 -0.81 10.61
C SER A 82 -15.60 -0.63 11.38
N ILE A 83 -14.45 -0.81 10.74
CA ILE A 83 -13.16 -0.62 11.41
C ILE A 83 -12.80 0.87 11.46
N PHE A 84 -12.05 1.24 12.49
CA PHE A 84 -11.61 2.63 12.62
C PHE A 84 -10.40 2.88 11.73
N VAL A 85 -10.54 3.85 10.81
CA VAL A 85 -9.45 4.35 9.96
C VAL A 85 -9.08 5.75 10.44
N LYS A 86 -7.86 5.90 10.94
CA LYS A 86 -7.31 7.20 11.30
C LYS A 86 -6.56 7.75 10.09
N SER A 87 -7.07 8.82 9.51
CA SER A 87 -6.46 9.52 8.37
C SER A 87 -6.22 10.98 8.70
N TYR A 88 -5.14 11.54 8.18
CA TYR A 88 -4.79 12.95 8.33
C TYR A 88 -5.03 13.76 7.04
N GLY A 89 -5.78 13.20 6.10
CA GLY A 89 -6.11 13.79 4.81
C GLY A 89 -5.62 12.96 3.62
N ARG A 90 -5.88 13.45 2.41
CA ARG A 90 -5.50 12.76 1.17
C ARG A 90 -3.98 12.63 1.07
N ALA A 91 -3.52 11.44 0.67
CA ALA A 91 -2.11 11.10 0.51
C ALA A 91 -1.24 11.33 1.77
N THR A 92 -1.85 11.31 2.95
CA THR A 92 -1.16 11.34 4.23
C THR A 92 -1.32 10.01 4.95
N LEU A 93 -0.58 9.81 6.03
CA LEU A 93 -0.62 8.58 6.81
C LEU A 93 -2.06 8.18 7.16
N SER A 94 -2.46 6.99 6.75
CA SER A 94 -3.75 6.40 7.07
C SER A 94 -3.59 5.02 7.70
N THR A 95 -3.98 4.88 8.94
CA THR A 95 -3.81 3.65 9.72
C THR A 95 -5.14 3.04 10.13
N VAL A 96 -5.15 1.74 10.30
CA VAL A 96 -6.35 0.95 10.60
C VAL A 96 -6.24 0.32 11.98
N SER A 97 -7.32 0.37 12.74
CA SER A 97 -7.44 -0.23 14.05
C SER A 97 -8.72 -1.03 14.19
N PHE A 98 -8.62 -2.25 14.74
CA PHE A 98 -9.76 -3.08 15.05
C PHE A 98 -10.15 -2.89 16.53
N ARG A 99 -11.44 -2.63 16.80
CA ARG A 99 -12.02 -2.65 18.17
C ARG A 99 -11.19 -1.85 19.20
N GLY A 100 -10.67 -0.68 18.82
CA GLY A 100 -9.90 0.18 19.73
C GLY A 100 -8.46 -0.27 20.02
N THR A 101 -7.94 -1.27 19.31
CA THR A 101 -6.53 -1.64 19.41
C THR A 101 -5.63 -0.64 18.70
N SER A 102 -4.32 -0.69 18.96
CA SER A 102 -3.34 0.10 18.21
C SER A 102 -3.24 -0.35 16.76
N ALA A 103 -2.88 0.55 15.86
CA ALA A 103 -2.61 0.25 14.45
C ALA A 103 -1.48 -0.80 14.27
N SER A 104 -0.53 -0.86 15.20
CA SER A 104 0.54 -1.87 15.20
C SER A 104 0.06 -3.28 15.57
N HIS A 105 -1.14 -3.40 16.14
CA HIS A 105 -1.80 -4.68 16.41
C HIS A 105 -2.62 -5.20 15.24
N THR A 106 -2.74 -4.41 14.15
CA THR A 106 -3.39 -4.80 12.91
C THR A 106 -2.36 -5.35 11.96
N GLN A 107 -2.49 -6.61 11.59
CA GLN A 107 -1.66 -7.18 10.54
C GLN A 107 -2.26 -6.92 9.17
N VAL A 108 -1.39 -6.74 8.18
CA VAL A 108 -1.78 -6.55 6.79
C VAL A 108 -0.97 -7.50 5.93
N THR A 109 -1.65 -8.29 5.11
CA THR A 109 -0.97 -9.17 4.15
C THR A 109 -1.37 -8.85 2.73
N TRP A 110 -0.40 -8.96 1.82
CA TRP A 110 -0.59 -8.92 0.40
C TRP A 110 -0.09 -10.23 -0.21
N ASN A 111 -0.97 -10.96 -0.90
CA ASN A 111 -0.72 -12.30 -1.44
C ASN A 111 -0.13 -13.28 -0.42
N GLY A 112 -0.56 -13.17 0.85
CA GLY A 112 -0.07 -13.98 1.97
C GLY A 112 1.16 -13.42 2.68
N MET A 113 1.92 -12.52 2.06
CA MET A 113 3.10 -11.89 2.68
C MET A 113 2.69 -10.71 3.55
N ARG A 114 3.20 -10.63 4.79
CA ARG A 114 3.00 -9.48 5.67
C ARG A 114 3.72 -8.24 5.12
N ILE A 115 3.01 -7.12 5.01
CA ILE A 115 3.51 -5.86 4.46
C ILE A 115 3.61 -4.72 5.48
N ASN A 116 3.36 -5.00 6.77
CA ASN A 116 3.59 -4.02 7.83
C ASN A 116 5.07 -3.56 7.81
N ASN A 117 5.27 -2.24 7.93
CA ASN A 117 6.62 -1.70 8.03
C ASN A 117 7.30 -2.24 9.30
N PRO A 118 8.46 -2.90 9.22
CA PRO A 118 9.11 -3.53 10.36
C PRO A 118 9.62 -2.54 11.42
N MET A 119 9.81 -1.26 11.07
CA MET A 119 10.18 -0.20 12.00
C MET A 119 8.97 0.36 12.75
N LEU A 120 7.90 0.65 12.00
CA LEU A 120 6.71 1.30 12.54
C LEU A 120 5.70 0.31 13.11
N GLY A 121 5.81 -0.97 12.75
CA GLY A 121 4.86 -2.03 13.12
C GLY A 121 3.50 -1.91 12.44
N MET A 122 3.25 -0.88 11.64
CA MET A 122 1.97 -0.58 11.01
C MET A 122 2.10 -0.43 9.49
N THR A 123 0.96 -0.36 8.81
CA THR A 123 0.87 -0.15 7.37
C THR A 123 0.17 1.18 7.10
N ASP A 124 0.70 1.95 6.16
CA ASP A 124 0.02 3.13 5.61
C ASP A 124 -0.92 2.69 4.49
N PHE A 125 -2.22 2.71 4.75
CA PHE A 125 -3.25 2.31 3.79
C PHE A 125 -3.48 3.34 2.68
N SER A 126 -3.03 4.58 2.86
CA SER A 126 -3.04 5.58 1.78
C SER A 126 -2.05 5.27 0.66
N MET A 127 -1.04 4.41 0.96
CA MET A 127 -0.03 3.94 0.01
C MET A 127 -0.45 2.67 -0.75
N ILE A 128 -1.67 2.18 -0.53
CA ILE A 128 -2.19 0.97 -1.18
C ILE A 128 -3.27 1.39 -2.17
N PRO A 129 -2.98 1.45 -3.49
CA PRO A 129 -3.99 1.72 -4.50
C PRO A 129 -5.03 0.60 -4.53
N SER A 130 -6.33 0.94 -4.46
CA SER A 130 -7.42 -0.05 -4.60
C SER A 130 -7.33 -0.80 -5.92
N TYR A 131 -6.85 -0.13 -6.98
CA TYR A 131 -6.66 -0.68 -8.32
C TYR A 131 -5.73 -1.91 -8.39
N PHE A 132 -4.88 -2.11 -7.38
CA PHE A 132 -3.98 -3.27 -7.31
C PHE A 132 -4.58 -4.46 -6.56
N ILE A 133 -5.76 -4.27 -5.96
CA ILE A 133 -6.39 -5.26 -5.09
C ILE A 133 -7.64 -5.81 -5.77
N ASP A 134 -7.68 -7.12 -5.99
CA ASP A 134 -8.83 -7.81 -6.59
C ASP A 134 -9.73 -8.47 -5.55
N ASP A 135 -9.15 -8.84 -4.39
CA ASP A 135 -9.88 -9.42 -3.25
C ASP A 135 -9.34 -8.83 -1.95
N ALA A 136 -10.24 -8.33 -1.12
CA ALA A 136 -9.92 -7.79 0.19
C ALA A 136 -10.85 -8.37 1.25
N SER A 137 -10.30 -8.70 2.41
CA SER A 137 -11.08 -9.20 3.53
C SER A 137 -10.49 -8.80 4.87
N LEU A 138 -11.39 -8.58 5.83
CA LEU A 138 -11.08 -8.29 7.22
C LEU A 138 -11.36 -9.53 8.07
N LEU A 139 -10.36 -10.00 8.77
CA LEU A 139 -10.50 -11.08 9.74
C LEU A 139 -10.43 -10.48 11.15
N HIS A 140 -11.48 -10.68 11.92
CA HIS A 140 -11.63 -10.07 13.23
C HIS A 140 -11.12 -10.99 14.35
N GLY A 141 -10.47 -10.41 15.36
CA GLY A 141 -10.04 -11.12 16.55
C GLY A 141 -8.90 -12.11 16.32
N THR A 142 -8.96 -13.27 16.99
CA THR A 142 -7.90 -14.29 16.99
C THR A 142 -7.72 -15.04 15.66
N SER A 143 -8.41 -14.62 14.61
CA SER A 143 -8.26 -15.19 13.26
C SER A 143 -6.85 -15.08 12.68
N SER A 144 -6.03 -14.25 13.30
CA SER A 144 -4.61 -14.08 12.99
C SER A 144 -3.70 -15.13 13.67
N VAL A 145 -4.26 -16.11 14.38
CA VAL A 145 -3.48 -17.17 15.07
C VAL A 145 -2.51 -17.89 14.13
N ASN A 146 -2.84 -17.95 12.86
CA ASN A 146 -2.00 -18.58 11.84
C ASN A 146 -0.90 -17.65 11.27
N MET A 147 -0.76 -16.44 11.81
CA MET A 147 0.20 -15.45 11.34
C MET A 147 1.25 -15.15 12.41
N ALA A 148 2.53 -15.18 12.08
CA ALA A 148 3.60 -14.77 12.98
C ALA A 148 3.50 -13.27 13.33
N GLY A 149 3.71 -12.94 14.61
CA GLY A 149 3.96 -11.56 15.04
C GLY A 149 2.76 -10.71 15.46
N GLY A 150 1.69 -11.33 15.98
CA GLY A 150 0.77 -10.60 16.88
C GLY A 150 -0.34 -9.79 16.23
N GLY A 151 -1.23 -10.37 15.47
CA GLY A 151 -2.47 -9.72 15.02
C GLY A 151 -3.58 -9.70 16.09
N LEU A 152 -3.31 -9.17 17.30
CA LEU A 152 -4.30 -9.09 18.38
C LEU A 152 -5.57 -8.33 17.98
N GLY A 153 -5.43 -7.28 17.17
CA GLY A 153 -6.56 -6.50 16.66
C GLY A 153 -7.33 -7.22 15.58
N GLY A 154 -6.63 -7.75 14.61
CA GLY A 154 -7.19 -8.41 13.43
C GLY A 154 -6.21 -8.42 12.26
N LEU A 155 -6.69 -8.93 11.13
CA LEU A 155 -5.93 -9.07 9.90
C LEU A 155 -6.68 -8.44 8.73
N VAL A 156 -6.01 -7.60 7.96
CA VAL A 156 -6.43 -7.16 6.64
C VAL A 156 -5.71 -8.02 5.59
N ARG A 157 -6.48 -8.82 4.85
CA ARG A 157 -5.96 -9.66 3.77
C ARG A 157 -6.26 -8.98 2.44
N LEU A 158 -5.22 -8.73 1.67
CA LEU A 158 -5.28 -8.15 0.34
C LEU A 158 -4.68 -9.15 -0.64
N SER A 159 -5.33 -9.34 -1.79
CA SER A 159 -4.86 -10.29 -2.79
C SER A 159 -5.07 -9.74 -4.19
N THR A 160 -4.14 -10.11 -5.08
CA THR A 160 -4.31 -10.03 -6.52
C THR A 160 -4.76 -11.39 -7.05
N VAL A 161 -5.66 -11.39 -8.01
CA VAL A 161 -6.22 -12.61 -8.59
C VAL A 161 -5.92 -12.64 -10.08
N PRO A 162 -5.43 -13.78 -10.61
CA PRO A 162 -5.20 -13.92 -12.05
C PRO A 162 -6.50 -13.65 -12.82
N ALA A 163 -6.45 -12.74 -13.78
CA ALA A 163 -7.57 -12.52 -14.68
C ALA A 163 -7.59 -13.63 -15.72
N HIS A 164 -8.54 -14.57 -15.63
CA HIS A 164 -8.75 -15.59 -16.65
C HIS A 164 -9.36 -14.96 -17.90
N GLN A 165 -8.53 -14.38 -18.74
CA GLN A 165 -8.92 -13.81 -20.02
C GLN A 165 -7.95 -14.30 -21.10
N GLU A 166 -8.48 -14.88 -22.16
CA GLU A 166 -7.68 -15.23 -23.34
C GLU A 166 -7.46 -13.99 -24.21
N GLY A 167 -6.25 -13.89 -24.77
CA GLY A 167 -5.85 -12.78 -25.63
C GLY A 167 -5.32 -11.56 -24.89
N PHE A 168 -5.13 -10.48 -25.62
CA PHE A 168 -4.62 -9.21 -25.12
C PHE A 168 -5.76 -8.30 -24.67
N GLY A 169 -5.55 -7.61 -23.55
CA GLY A 169 -6.45 -6.58 -23.04
C GLY A 169 -5.68 -5.38 -22.53
N MET A 170 -6.25 -4.19 -22.76
CA MET A 170 -5.72 -2.91 -22.27
C MET A 170 -6.85 -2.10 -21.65
N GLN A 171 -6.57 -1.47 -20.53
CA GLN A 171 -7.43 -0.49 -19.89
C GLN A 171 -6.59 0.73 -19.53
N TYR A 172 -7.05 1.91 -19.90
CA TYR A 172 -6.49 3.18 -19.48
C TYR A 172 -7.62 4.06 -18.94
N VAL A 173 -7.38 4.66 -17.79
CA VAL A 173 -8.33 5.59 -17.16
C VAL A 173 -7.55 6.80 -16.66
N GLN A 174 -8.05 7.99 -16.98
CA GLN A 174 -7.52 9.26 -16.50
C GLN A 174 -8.55 9.97 -15.65
N GLY A 175 -8.15 10.38 -14.46
CA GLY A 175 -8.92 11.22 -13.55
C GLY A 175 -8.31 12.62 -13.45
N ILE A 176 -9.17 13.63 -13.45
CA ILE A 176 -8.79 15.02 -13.19
C ILE A 176 -9.67 15.53 -12.06
N GLY A 177 -9.06 16.11 -11.04
CA GLY A 177 -9.75 16.60 -9.87
C GLY A 177 -9.38 18.03 -9.49
N SER A 178 -10.03 18.54 -8.45
CA SER A 178 -9.72 19.85 -7.88
C SER A 178 -8.26 19.93 -7.42
N PHE A 179 -7.74 21.15 -7.33
CA PHE A 179 -6.36 21.43 -6.89
C PHE A 179 -5.30 20.77 -7.76
N SER A 180 -5.55 20.77 -9.10
CA SER A 180 -4.66 20.16 -10.11
C SER A 180 -4.32 18.71 -9.77
N THR A 181 -5.31 17.94 -9.35
CA THR A 181 -5.15 16.51 -9.12
C THR A 181 -5.23 15.76 -10.44
N PHE A 182 -4.25 14.88 -10.67
CA PHE A 182 -4.18 13.97 -11.80
C PHE A 182 -4.00 12.55 -11.27
N ASP A 183 -4.89 11.66 -11.75
CA ASP A 183 -4.86 10.23 -11.44
C ASP A 183 -4.83 9.47 -12.77
N GLU A 184 -3.81 8.67 -13.00
CA GLU A 184 -3.64 7.87 -14.22
C GLU A 184 -3.53 6.40 -13.87
N PHE A 185 -4.32 5.56 -14.56
CA PHE A 185 -4.39 4.12 -14.35
C PHE A 185 -4.19 3.42 -15.68
N LEU A 186 -3.25 2.50 -15.74
CA LEU A 186 -2.98 1.67 -16.90
C LEU A 186 -2.99 0.21 -16.46
N GLN A 187 -3.71 -0.64 -17.20
CA GLN A 187 -3.57 -2.08 -17.13
C GLN A 187 -3.32 -2.63 -18.52
N LEU A 188 -2.30 -3.46 -18.64
CA LEU A 188 -2.04 -4.31 -19.78
C LEU A 188 -2.13 -5.75 -19.30
N LYS A 189 -2.83 -6.61 -20.04
CA LYS A 189 -2.98 -8.01 -19.71
C LYS A 189 -2.92 -8.87 -20.95
N TYR A 190 -2.33 -10.04 -20.79
CA TYR A 190 -2.32 -11.08 -21.81
C TYR A 190 -2.55 -12.44 -21.13
N GLY A 191 -3.35 -13.26 -21.74
CA GLY A 191 -3.60 -14.61 -21.23
C GLY A 191 -3.79 -15.63 -22.36
N ASP A 192 -3.36 -16.83 -22.05
CA ASP A 192 -3.66 -18.04 -22.81
C ASP A 192 -4.06 -19.18 -21.84
N LYS A 193 -4.10 -20.43 -22.34
CA LYS A 193 -4.46 -21.60 -21.52
C LYS A 193 -3.53 -21.86 -20.33
N HIS A 194 -2.27 -21.43 -20.42
CA HIS A 194 -1.23 -21.72 -19.44
C HIS A 194 -0.69 -20.47 -18.76
N TRP A 195 -0.50 -19.41 -19.54
CA TRP A 195 0.11 -18.16 -19.07
C TRP A 195 -0.92 -17.06 -18.85
N GLN A 196 -0.71 -16.30 -17.81
CA GLN A 196 -1.41 -15.04 -17.58
C GLN A 196 -0.41 -14.02 -17.09
N VAL A 197 -0.34 -12.92 -17.81
CA VAL A 197 0.56 -11.80 -17.51
C VAL A 197 -0.27 -10.53 -17.41
N SER A 198 -0.06 -9.77 -16.35
CA SER A 198 -0.71 -8.48 -16.14
C SER A 198 0.32 -7.47 -15.64
N MET A 199 0.25 -6.25 -16.16
CA MET A 199 0.95 -5.09 -15.63
C MET A 199 -0.09 -4.02 -15.31
N ARG A 200 -0.07 -3.51 -14.07
CA ARG A 200 -0.88 -2.38 -13.63
C ARG A 200 0.03 -1.25 -13.21
N ALA A 201 -0.27 -0.04 -13.63
CA ALA A 201 0.44 1.16 -13.20
C ALA A 201 -0.56 2.20 -12.71
N VAL A 202 -0.20 2.89 -11.64
CA VAL A 202 -0.96 4.01 -11.07
C VAL A 202 0.00 5.15 -10.86
N TYR A 203 -0.32 6.30 -11.42
CA TYR A 203 0.36 7.56 -11.14
C TYR A 203 -0.64 8.57 -10.61
N GLN A 204 -0.34 9.15 -9.48
CA GLN A 204 -1.19 10.13 -8.83
C GLN A 204 -0.36 11.33 -8.39
N SER A 205 -0.87 12.54 -8.66
CA SER A 205 -0.20 13.76 -8.23
C SER A 205 -1.19 14.89 -7.95
N SER A 206 -0.88 15.70 -6.98
CA SER A 206 -1.59 16.95 -6.70
C SER A 206 -0.70 17.88 -5.89
N PRO A 207 -0.70 19.19 -6.16
CA PRO A 207 -0.17 20.19 -5.23
C PRO A 207 -1.03 20.33 -3.96
N ASN A 208 -2.30 19.90 -3.99
CA ASN A 208 -3.23 19.88 -2.86
C ASN A 208 -3.28 21.24 -2.12
N ASP A 209 -3.22 22.33 -2.89
CA ASP A 209 -3.07 23.71 -2.44
C ASP A 209 -4.41 24.45 -2.23
N TYR A 210 -5.38 23.77 -1.65
CA TYR A 210 -6.71 24.31 -1.41
C TYR A 210 -6.69 25.57 -0.53
N LYS A 211 -7.65 26.45 -0.76
CA LYS A 211 -7.88 27.62 0.10
C LYS A 211 -8.77 27.21 1.27
N TYR A 212 -8.43 27.68 2.45
CA TYR A 212 -9.21 27.51 3.65
C TYR A 212 -9.28 28.78 4.48
N ARG A 213 -10.33 28.93 5.29
CA ARG A 213 -10.42 30.01 6.27
C ARG A 213 -9.70 29.58 7.55
N ASN A 214 -8.64 30.30 7.91
CA ASN A 214 -7.85 29.97 9.10
C ASN A 214 -8.56 30.54 10.35
N HIS A 215 -9.26 29.67 11.08
CA HIS A 215 -9.96 30.03 12.31
C HIS A 215 -9.05 30.19 13.53
N ASP A 216 -7.79 29.78 13.44
CA ASP A 216 -6.80 29.90 14.50
C ASP A 216 -6.07 31.26 14.46
N LYS A 217 -6.22 32.02 13.36
CA LYS A 217 -5.59 33.31 13.13
C LYS A 217 -6.67 34.38 12.97
N LYS A 218 -6.59 35.45 13.77
CA LYS A 218 -7.41 36.66 13.60
C LYS A 218 -6.56 37.78 13.08
N GLU A 219 -7.00 38.42 12.04
CA GLU A 219 -6.43 39.64 11.52
C GLU A 219 -7.35 40.84 11.83
N ASN A 220 -6.73 42.00 12.14
CA ASN A 220 -7.42 43.20 12.49
C ASN A 220 -7.34 44.21 11.35
N ILE A 221 -8.46 44.88 11.04
CA ILE A 221 -8.47 46.07 10.21
C ILE A 221 -8.45 47.25 11.14
N TYR A 222 -7.57 48.21 10.88
CA TYR A 222 -7.38 49.40 11.70
C TYR A 222 -7.86 50.66 10.96
N ASP A 223 -8.38 51.63 11.72
CA ASP A 223 -8.66 52.97 11.21
C ASP A 223 -7.35 53.80 11.13
N ASP A 224 -7.44 55.05 10.62
CA ASP A 224 -6.31 55.98 10.54
C ASP A 224 -5.72 56.37 11.92
N LYS A 225 -6.40 56.01 12.99
CA LYS A 225 -5.98 56.27 14.40
C LYS A 225 -5.52 54.99 15.10
N TYR A 226 -5.28 53.92 14.34
CA TYR A 226 -4.88 52.58 14.86
C TYR A 226 -5.92 51.92 15.78
N ASN A 227 -7.22 52.29 15.73
CA ASN A 227 -8.27 51.52 16.40
C ASN A 227 -8.70 50.35 15.53
N ILE A 228 -8.99 49.23 16.16
CA ILE A 228 -9.52 48.04 15.46
C ILE A 228 -10.97 48.34 15.03
N ILE A 229 -11.21 48.36 13.71
CA ILE A 229 -12.56 48.55 13.13
C ILE A 229 -13.24 47.20 12.96
N GLU A 230 -12.50 46.18 12.49
CA GLU A 230 -13.02 44.87 12.17
C GLU A 230 -11.97 43.81 12.47
N GLN A 231 -12.48 42.61 12.84
CA GLN A 231 -11.64 41.41 12.99
C GLN A 231 -12.19 40.33 12.05
N TYR A 232 -11.30 39.72 11.30
CA TYR A 232 -11.69 38.64 10.39
C TYR A 232 -10.72 37.47 10.44
N TYR A 233 -11.19 36.30 9.98
CA TYR A 233 -10.38 35.11 9.79
C TYR A 233 -9.83 35.11 8.35
N PRO A 234 -8.53 35.14 8.13
CA PRO A 234 -7.95 35.22 6.80
C PRO A 234 -8.21 33.93 6.00
N ILE A 235 -8.32 34.09 4.69
CA ILE A 235 -8.30 32.99 3.76
C ILE A 235 -6.86 32.71 3.37
N GLU A 236 -6.38 31.56 3.76
CA GLU A 236 -5.03 31.10 3.48
C GLU A 236 -5.03 29.94 2.48
N ARG A 237 -3.89 29.62 1.92
CA ARG A 237 -3.69 28.49 1.03
C ARG A 237 -2.90 27.41 1.75
N ASN A 238 -3.32 26.16 1.64
CA ASN A 238 -2.53 25.04 2.15
C ASN A 238 -1.15 25.03 1.49
N ARG A 239 -0.09 24.99 2.28
CA ARG A 239 1.31 25.03 1.84
C ARG A 239 2.01 23.68 1.98
N SER A 240 1.35 22.71 2.60
CA SER A 240 1.87 21.34 2.76
C SER A 240 0.79 20.33 2.46
N GLY A 241 1.14 19.33 1.69
CA GLY A 241 0.20 18.30 1.28
C GLY A 241 0.34 17.89 -0.19
N ALA A 242 1.31 18.46 -0.90
CA ALA A 242 1.63 18.03 -2.26
C ALA A 242 2.14 16.59 -2.27
N TYR A 243 1.72 15.82 -3.26
CA TYR A 243 2.16 14.44 -3.42
C TYR A 243 2.38 14.04 -4.87
N LYS A 244 3.27 13.07 -5.05
CA LYS A 244 3.50 12.36 -6.32
C LYS A 244 3.78 10.90 -6.00
N ASP A 245 2.91 10.03 -6.45
CA ASP A 245 2.98 8.60 -6.20
C ASP A 245 2.97 7.84 -7.51
N LEU A 246 3.91 6.93 -7.68
CA LEU A 246 3.95 5.97 -8.76
C LEU A 246 3.96 4.57 -8.18
N HIS A 247 3.02 3.76 -8.61
CA HIS A 247 2.97 2.34 -8.28
C HIS A 247 2.96 1.53 -9.58
N VAL A 248 3.72 0.45 -9.60
CA VAL A 248 3.73 -0.51 -10.71
C VAL A 248 3.63 -1.91 -10.14
N LEU A 249 2.65 -2.66 -10.59
CA LEU A 249 2.44 -4.06 -10.24
C LEU A 249 2.59 -4.93 -11.49
N GLN A 250 3.55 -5.86 -11.46
CA GLN A 250 3.73 -6.88 -12.47
C GLN A 250 3.29 -8.22 -11.90
N GLU A 251 2.49 -8.94 -12.66
CA GLU A 251 1.94 -10.24 -12.29
C GLU A 251 2.20 -11.22 -13.43
N VAL A 252 2.69 -12.40 -13.09
CA VAL A 252 2.91 -13.50 -14.02
C VAL A 252 2.43 -14.78 -13.37
N TYR A 253 1.53 -15.50 -14.01
CA TYR A 253 1.04 -16.78 -13.55
C TYR A 253 1.21 -17.83 -14.63
N TYR A 254 1.59 -19.02 -14.21
CA TYR A 254 1.69 -20.20 -15.07
C TYR A 254 0.91 -21.36 -14.48
N ASN A 255 -0.01 -21.92 -15.26
CA ASN A 255 -0.83 -23.06 -14.89
C ASN A 255 -0.45 -24.27 -15.75
N THR A 256 -0.01 -25.35 -15.12
CA THR A 256 0.39 -26.58 -15.84
C THR A 256 -0.79 -27.36 -16.40
N GLY A 257 -2.03 -27.05 -15.99
CA GLY A 257 -3.22 -27.84 -16.30
C GLY A 257 -3.31 -29.16 -15.53
N LYS A 258 -2.30 -29.48 -14.68
CA LYS A 258 -2.22 -30.72 -13.90
C LYS A 258 -2.35 -30.49 -12.39
N GLY A 259 -2.90 -29.33 -11.99
CA GLY A 259 -3.11 -28.96 -10.59
C GLY A 259 -2.01 -28.06 -10.00
N ASP A 260 -0.94 -27.78 -10.75
CA ASP A 260 0.10 -26.84 -10.32
C ASP A 260 -0.13 -25.46 -10.91
N ARG A 261 -0.01 -24.44 -10.06
CA ARG A 261 0.01 -23.04 -10.44
C ARG A 261 1.20 -22.35 -9.81
N PHE A 262 2.00 -21.70 -10.63
CA PHE A 262 3.08 -20.83 -10.22
C PHE A 262 2.66 -19.39 -10.40
N GLY A 263 3.11 -18.50 -9.51
CA GLY A 263 2.83 -17.08 -9.58
C GLY A 263 4.02 -16.25 -9.15
N LEU A 264 4.29 -15.18 -9.87
CA LEU A 264 5.24 -14.13 -9.49
C LEU A 264 4.50 -12.79 -9.51
N ASN A 265 4.48 -12.11 -8.38
CA ASN A 265 3.90 -10.78 -8.24
C ASN A 265 5.01 -9.85 -7.74
N ALA A 266 5.23 -8.73 -8.43
CA ALA A 266 6.20 -7.73 -8.06
C ALA A 266 5.54 -6.35 -8.05
N TRP A 267 5.56 -5.67 -6.90
CA TRP A 267 4.96 -4.37 -6.71
C TRP A 267 6.04 -3.36 -6.31
N TYR A 268 6.25 -2.37 -7.18
CA TYR A 268 7.12 -1.23 -6.94
C TYR A 268 6.32 0.01 -6.58
N THR A 269 6.81 0.77 -5.63
CA THR A 269 6.26 2.05 -5.18
C THR A 269 7.36 3.09 -5.16
N ASP A 270 7.10 4.26 -5.73
CA ASP A 270 7.90 5.49 -5.60
C ASP A 270 6.95 6.60 -5.17
N SER A 271 7.16 7.13 -3.97
CA SER A 271 6.29 8.13 -3.36
C SER A 271 7.11 9.30 -2.84
N ASN A 272 6.61 10.51 -3.08
CA ASN A 272 7.14 11.76 -2.56
C ASN A 272 5.98 12.63 -2.10
N ARG A 273 5.84 12.79 -0.78
CA ARG A 273 4.68 13.42 -0.15
C ARG A 273 5.12 14.48 0.84
N GLU A 274 4.45 15.60 0.79
CA GLU A 274 4.47 16.58 1.88
C GLU A 274 3.42 16.19 2.91
N LEU A 275 3.81 16.13 4.17
CA LEU A 275 2.90 15.82 5.26
C LEU A 275 2.28 17.11 5.78
N ALA A 276 0.97 17.07 6.02
CA ALA A 276 0.23 18.23 6.49
C ALA A 276 0.77 18.73 7.83
N LEU A 277 0.91 20.04 7.94
CA LEU A 277 1.19 20.74 9.19
C LEU A 277 -0.10 21.29 9.79
N LEU A 278 -0.11 21.46 11.10
CA LEU A 278 -1.21 22.16 11.77
C LEU A 278 -1.31 23.59 11.25
N THR A 279 -2.52 24.13 11.20
CA THR A 279 -2.76 25.52 10.75
C THR A 279 -2.01 26.54 11.57
N THR A 280 -1.88 26.30 12.87
CA THR A 280 -1.06 27.12 13.80
C THR A 280 0.42 27.15 13.42
N ASP A 281 0.92 26.09 12.80
CA ASP A 281 2.34 25.96 12.45
C ASP A 281 2.66 26.52 11.05
N GLN A 282 1.63 26.77 10.22
CA GLN A 282 1.81 27.27 8.84
C GLN A 282 1.94 28.80 8.73
N GLY A 283 1.38 29.57 9.69
CA GLY A 283 1.13 31.01 9.54
C GLY A 283 2.38 31.87 9.56
N ASP A 284 3.35 31.58 10.41
CA ASP A 284 4.48 32.43 10.70
C ASP A 284 5.85 31.88 10.28
N LEU A 285 5.85 30.72 9.61
CA LEU A 285 7.08 30.06 9.18
C LEU A 285 7.53 30.57 7.81
N MET A 286 8.72 31.16 7.78
CA MET A 286 9.35 31.65 6.54
C MET A 286 9.82 30.48 5.67
N ASP A 287 10.29 29.38 6.28
CA ASP A 287 10.76 28.19 5.58
C ASP A 287 10.49 26.96 6.45
N PHE A 288 9.75 25.99 5.89
CA PHE A 288 9.54 24.70 6.53
C PHE A 288 9.55 23.58 5.50
N GLU A 289 9.98 22.40 5.90
CA GLU A 289 9.87 21.17 5.13
C GLU A 289 9.31 20.07 6.04
N ASN A 290 8.27 19.38 5.58
CA ASN A 290 7.70 18.22 6.24
C ASN A 290 7.39 17.20 5.14
N ARG A 291 8.39 16.38 4.80
CA ARG A 291 8.37 15.57 3.58
C ARG A 291 8.76 14.14 3.86
N GLN A 292 7.98 13.23 3.30
CA GLN A 292 8.29 11.80 3.27
C GLN A 292 8.56 11.35 1.85
N ARG A 293 9.62 10.58 1.67
CA ARG A 293 9.97 9.90 0.42
C ARG A 293 10.11 8.42 0.67
N GLU A 294 9.47 7.61 -0.15
CA GLU A 294 9.49 6.15 -0.02
C GLU A 294 9.74 5.48 -1.37
N HIS A 295 10.66 4.53 -1.38
CA HIS A 295 10.87 3.60 -2.49
C HIS A 295 10.75 2.20 -1.92
N THR A 296 9.77 1.43 -2.39
CA THR A 296 9.52 0.08 -1.89
C THR A 296 9.36 -0.89 -3.06
N LEU A 297 10.07 -2.00 -3.00
CA LEU A 297 9.86 -3.16 -3.85
C LEU A 297 9.36 -4.32 -2.99
N ARG A 298 8.20 -4.87 -3.35
CA ARG A 298 7.61 -6.06 -2.75
C ARG A 298 7.51 -7.13 -3.84
N SER A 299 7.94 -8.34 -3.56
CA SER A 299 7.74 -9.45 -4.50
C SER A 299 7.31 -10.71 -3.76
N VAL A 300 6.42 -11.47 -4.40
CA VAL A 300 5.93 -12.76 -3.90
C VAL A 300 6.01 -13.76 -5.02
N LEU A 301 6.73 -14.86 -4.75
CA LEU A 301 6.73 -16.07 -5.55
C LEU A 301 5.78 -17.07 -4.88
N SER A 302 4.88 -17.66 -5.62
CA SER A 302 3.89 -18.62 -5.13
C SER A 302 3.89 -19.89 -5.96
N TRP A 303 3.67 -21.01 -5.29
CA TRP A 303 3.34 -22.29 -5.89
C TRP A 303 2.16 -22.89 -5.15
N ASP A 304 1.11 -23.20 -5.87
CA ASP A 304 -0.06 -23.92 -5.37
C ASP A 304 -0.19 -25.23 -6.12
N HIS A 305 -0.28 -26.34 -5.39
CA HIS A 305 -0.60 -27.65 -5.95
C HIS A 305 -1.91 -28.13 -5.36
N THR A 306 -2.86 -28.48 -6.23
CA THR A 306 -4.21 -28.91 -5.82
C THR A 306 -4.51 -30.27 -6.41
N ARG A 307 -4.99 -31.18 -5.56
CA ARG A 307 -5.53 -32.49 -5.90
C ARG A 307 -6.93 -32.62 -5.26
N GLU A 308 -7.59 -33.72 -5.55
CA GLU A 308 -8.96 -33.98 -5.06
C GLU A 308 -9.09 -33.77 -3.54
N ASN A 309 -8.18 -34.36 -2.76
CA ASN A 309 -8.30 -34.42 -1.31
C ASN A 309 -7.26 -33.55 -0.57
N TRP A 310 -6.31 -32.92 -1.27
CA TRP A 310 -5.31 -32.13 -0.61
C TRP A 310 -4.82 -30.96 -1.45
N LYS A 311 -4.36 -29.94 -0.76
CA LYS A 311 -3.75 -28.77 -1.35
C LYS A 311 -2.49 -28.41 -0.58
N VAL A 312 -1.42 -28.10 -1.31
CA VAL A 312 -0.20 -27.54 -0.75
C VAL A 312 0.05 -26.19 -1.39
N SER A 313 0.43 -25.22 -0.58
CA SER A 313 0.79 -23.88 -1.05
C SER A 313 2.13 -23.49 -0.46
N ALA A 314 3.09 -23.10 -1.29
CA ALA A 314 4.36 -22.52 -0.87
C ALA A 314 4.46 -21.08 -1.35
N ARG A 315 4.96 -20.19 -0.50
CA ARG A 315 5.20 -18.78 -0.82
C ARG A 315 6.56 -18.34 -0.34
N GLY A 316 7.27 -17.60 -1.19
CA GLY A 316 8.47 -16.88 -0.84
C GLY A 316 8.28 -15.40 -1.13
N GLY A 317 8.70 -14.54 -0.22
CA GLY A 317 8.52 -13.10 -0.38
C GLY A 317 9.79 -12.32 -0.07
N TYR A 318 9.92 -11.18 -0.71
CA TYR A 318 11.00 -10.22 -0.53
C TYR A 318 10.44 -8.82 -0.46
N VAL A 319 10.85 -8.04 0.55
CA VAL A 319 10.53 -6.63 0.66
C VAL A 319 11.80 -5.83 0.87
N HIS A 320 11.98 -4.81 0.06
CA HIS A 320 13.01 -3.80 0.27
C HIS A 320 12.36 -2.43 0.31
N THR A 321 12.49 -1.72 1.45
CA THR A 321 11.93 -0.39 1.64
C THR A 321 13.06 0.59 1.97
N TRP A 322 13.08 1.71 1.28
CA TRP A 322 13.82 2.89 1.66
C TRP A 322 12.82 4.00 1.96
N LEU A 323 12.85 4.48 3.20
CA LEU A 323 12.01 5.58 3.67
C LEU A 323 12.92 6.71 4.15
N ALA A 324 12.64 7.93 3.71
CA ALA A 324 13.25 9.13 4.24
C ALA A 324 12.14 10.08 4.71
N TYR A 325 12.32 10.59 5.90
CA TYR A 325 11.49 11.65 6.47
C TYR A 325 12.38 12.85 6.75
N ASP A 326 12.07 13.97 6.12
CA ASP A 326 12.77 15.24 6.31
C ASP A 326 11.78 16.23 6.95
N TYR A 327 12.11 16.68 8.16
CA TYR A 327 11.40 17.75 8.85
C TYR A 327 12.36 18.90 9.09
N LYS A 328 11.97 20.10 8.65
CA LYS A 328 12.73 21.34 8.85
C LYS A 328 11.75 22.43 9.25
N ARG A 329 12.10 23.17 10.26
CA ARG A 329 11.33 24.33 10.73
C ARG A 329 12.29 25.46 11.05
N ASP A 330 12.05 26.65 10.49
CA ASP A 330 12.74 27.89 10.86
C ASP A 330 11.83 28.68 11.79
N LEU A 331 12.31 28.93 13.00
CA LEU A 331 11.60 29.69 14.04
C LEU A 331 12.01 31.14 14.07
N GLY A 332 12.80 31.62 13.09
CA GLY A 332 13.34 32.99 13.05
C GLY A 332 14.57 33.22 13.94
N ASN A 333 14.81 32.38 14.93
CA ASN A 333 15.93 32.43 15.87
C ASN A 333 16.88 31.24 15.78
N GLY A 334 16.68 30.37 14.83
CA GLY A 334 17.48 29.18 14.60
C GLY A 334 16.75 28.14 13.74
N ILE A 335 17.51 27.32 13.05
CA ILE A 335 16.97 26.24 12.21
C ILE A 335 16.93 25.01 13.06
N MET A 336 15.72 24.45 13.27
CA MET A 336 15.53 23.11 13.79
C MET A 336 15.27 22.16 12.61
N ALA A 337 16.15 21.20 12.38
CA ALA A 337 15.97 20.19 11.35
C ALA A 337 16.07 18.80 11.96
N THR A 338 15.02 18.04 11.86
CA THR A 338 15.01 16.60 12.18
C THR A 338 14.96 15.83 10.89
N MET A 339 15.87 14.89 10.69
CA MET A 339 15.90 14.05 9.52
C MET A 339 15.98 12.59 9.93
N THR A 340 14.91 11.86 9.72
CA THR A 340 14.85 10.41 9.94
C THR A 340 14.97 9.69 8.62
N ARG A 341 15.97 8.82 8.48
CA ARG A 341 16.12 7.94 7.32
C ARG A 341 16.10 6.50 7.79
N SER A 342 15.05 5.80 7.48
CA SER A 342 14.97 4.36 7.75
C SER A 342 15.18 3.57 6.46
N ARG A 343 16.00 2.51 6.54
CA ARG A 343 16.11 1.49 5.52
C ARG A 343 15.69 0.17 6.14
N SER A 344 14.58 -0.37 5.70
CA SER A 344 14.38 -1.81 5.81
C SER A 344 15.24 -2.43 4.73
N LYS A 345 16.43 -2.97 5.10
CA LYS A 345 17.34 -3.52 4.10
C LYS A 345 16.69 -4.68 3.38
N VAL A 346 16.09 -5.60 4.10
CA VAL A 346 15.47 -6.78 3.51
C VAL A 346 14.52 -7.41 4.52
N THR A 347 13.33 -7.76 4.07
CA THR A 347 12.50 -8.74 4.73
C THR A 347 12.38 -9.94 3.81
N PHE A 348 12.83 -11.10 4.26
CA PHE A 348 12.53 -12.38 3.63
C PHE A 348 11.33 -13.01 4.33
N TYR A 349 10.49 -13.61 3.54
CA TYR A 349 9.31 -14.33 3.98
C TYR A 349 9.29 -15.70 3.31
N GLY A 350 9.03 -16.73 4.08
CA GLY A 350 8.77 -18.08 3.61
C GLY A 350 7.55 -18.65 4.31
N GLN A 351 6.67 -19.31 3.57
CA GLN A 351 5.48 -19.98 4.10
C GLN A 351 5.22 -21.25 3.33
N LEU A 352 4.85 -22.30 4.06
CA LEU A 352 4.36 -23.57 3.53
C LEU A 352 3.08 -23.94 4.27
N ASP A 353 2.00 -24.12 3.53
CA ASP A 353 0.69 -24.51 4.05
C ASP A 353 0.24 -25.81 3.37
N GLY A 354 -0.33 -26.72 4.15
CA GLY A 354 -1.00 -27.93 3.71
C GLY A 354 -2.46 -27.97 4.17
N GLU A 355 -3.34 -28.41 3.30
CA GLU A 355 -4.76 -28.66 3.57
C GLU A 355 -5.07 -30.10 3.15
N TYR A 356 -5.71 -30.88 4.03
CA TYR A 356 -6.15 -32.25 3.72
C TYR A 356 -7.61 -32.43 4.09
N PHE A 357 -8.41 -32.77 3.09
CA PHE A 357 -9.85 -33.04 3.22
C PHE A 357 -10.07 -34.52 3.44
N PHE A 358 -10.35 -34.94 4.66
CA PHE A 358 -10.76 -36.33 4.95
C PHE A 358 -12.15 -36.61 4.41
N SER A 359 -13.00 -35.58 4.41
CA SER A 359 -14.35 -35.60 3.87
C SER A 359 -14.84 -34.18 3.63
N ASP A 360 -16.01 -33.99 3.06
CA ASP A 360 -16.68 -32.69 2.91
C ASP A 360 -16.89 -31.95 4.26
N LYS A 361 -16.79 -32.68 5.38
CA LYS A 361 -17.06 -32.19 6.73
C LYS A 361 -15.81 -32.16 7.62
N LEU A 362 -14.67 -32.66 7.18
CA LEU A 362 -13.48 -32.76 8.02
C LEU A 362 -12.24 -32.30 7.25
N LEU A 363 -11.67 -31.18 7.70
CA LEU A 363 -10.50 -30.53 7.11
C LEU A 363 -9.38 -30.41 8.16
N LEU A 364 -8.21 -30.91 7.82
CA LEU A 364 -6.95 -30.65 8.54
C LEU A 364 -6.17 -29.57 7.78
N THR A 365 -5.73 -28.55 8.49
CA THR A 365 -4.78 -27.57 7.96
C THR A 365 -3.53 -27.53 8.83
N ALA A 366 -2.38 -27.45 8.20
CA ALA A 366 -1.10 -27.25 8.88
C ALA A 366 -0.26 -26.26 8.09
N GLY A 367 0.49 -25.40 8.80
CA GLY A 367 1.32 -24.41 8.16
C GLY A 367 2.51 -24.02 9.00
N VAL A 368 3.58 -23.60 8.32
CA VAL A 368 4.76 -23.02 8.92
C VAL A 368 5.15 -21.76 8.17
N SER A 369 5.59 -20.74 8.89
CA SER A 369 6.12 -19.54 8.27
C SER A 369 7.33 -18.98 8.99
N ALA A 370 8.19 -18.34 8.25
CA ALA A 370 9.40 -17.66 8.73
C ALA A 370 9.48 -16.26 8.15
N HIS A 371 9.83 -15.28 8.98
CA HIS A 371 10.11 -13.91 8.56
C HIS A 371 11.48 -13.52 9.10
N GLN A 372 12.30 -12.93 8.25
CA GLN A 372 13.56 -12.32 8.64
C GLN A 372 13.52 -10.83 8.29
N HIS A 373 13.58 -9.97 9.28
CA HIS A 373 13.61 -8.53 9.13
C HIS A 373 15.02 -8.02 9.42
N LEU A 374 15.58 -7.27 8.49
CA LEU A 374 16.82 -6.53 8.67
C LEU A 374 16.50 -5.03 8.54
N VAL A 375 16.72 -4.28 9.61
CA VAL A 375 16.37 -2.88 9.68
C VAL A 375 17.61 -2.06 9.99
N ASN A 376 17.77 -0.98 9.23
CA ASN A 376 18.80 0.03 9.48
C ASN A 376 18.13 1.40 9.46
N SER A 377 18.31 2.19 10.52
CA SER A 377 17.77 3.53 10.64
C SER A 377 18.86 4.49 11.10
N VAL A 378 18.78 5.71 10.59
CA VAL A 378 19.62 6.83 11.03
C VAL A 378 18.67 7.97 11.36
N ASP A 379 18.63 8.37 12.63
CA ASP A 379 17.99 9.59 13.07
C ASP A 379 19.04 10.67 13.25
N LYS A 380 18.80 11.80 12.62
CA LYS A 380 19.67 12.95 12.72
C LYS A 380 18.83 14.16 13.17
N ASP A 381 19.08 14.62 14.38
CA ASP A 381 18.47 15.82 14.92
C ASP A 381 19.50 16.94 14.88
N LEU A 382 19.20 18.00 14.11
CA LEU A 382 20.04 19.16 13.94
C LEU A 382 19.30 20.35 14.57
N ASN A 383 19.64 20.68 15.79
CA ASN A 383 19.15 21.86 16.46
C ASN A 383 20.25 22.94 16.40
N ARG A 384 20.12 23.92 15.50
CA ARG A 384 20.99 25.09 15.40
C ARG A 384 20.28 26.27 16.03
N ASP A 385 20.70 26.64 17.23
CA ASP A 385 20.37 27.91 17.84
C ASP A 385 21.56 28.86 17.60
N ASP A 386 21.50 29.60 16.50
CA ASP A 386 22.57 30.54 16.11
C ASP A 386 22.61 31.78 17.02
N ASN A 387 21.59 32.00 17.88
CA ASN A 387 21.49 33.19 18.75
C ASN A 387 21.95 32.97 20.20
N LYS A 388 22.22 31.74 20.60
CA LYS A 388 22.84 31.47 21.90
C LYS A 388 24.35 31.55 21.78
N ASN A 389 24.85 32.78 21.65
CA ASN A 389 26.23 33.09 22.01
C ASN A 389 26.36 32.82 23.51
N ASP A 390 26.87 31.65 23.85
CA ASP A 390 27.40 31.39 25.17
C ASP A 390 28.46 32.50 25.46
N LYS A 391 28.57 32.93 26.71
CA LYS A 391 29.53 33.94 27.15
C LYS A 391 30.98 33.67 26.71
N TYR A 392 31.23 32.53 26.05
CA TYR A 392 32.52 32.06 25.56
C TYR A 392 32.56 31.82 24.03
N GLY A 393 31.56 32.28 23.25
CA GLY A 393 31.61 32.23 21.78
C GLY A 393 31.51 30.83 21.14
N GLN A 394 31.13 29.82 21.90
CA GLN A 394 30.89 28.47 21.39
C GLN A 394 29.38 28.24 21.25
N GLY A 395 28.84 28.46 20.08
CA GLY A 395 27.47 28.03 19.76
C GLY A 395 27.31 26.52 20.06
N ARG A 396 26.39 26.17 20.96
CA ARG A 396 26.08 24.76 21.24
C ARG A 396 25.44 24.14 20.02
N LYS A 397 26.20 23.37 19.28
CA LYS A 397 25.70 22.42 18.31
C LYS A 397 25.22 21.18 19.06
N ASN A 398 23.94 21.09 19.31
CA ASN A 398 23.33 19.82 19.79
C ASN A 398 22.91 18.96 18.60
N ASP A 399 23.86 18.60 17.76
CA ASP A 399 23.61 17.62 16.69
C ASP A 399 23.63 16.23 17.32
N SER A 400 22.51 15.54 17.36
CA SER A 400 22.45 14.13 17.74
C SER A 400 22.26 13.26 16.51
N ILE A 401 23.09 12.22 16.38
CA ILE A 401 22.94 11.21 15.34
C ILE A 401 22.80 9.85 16.03
N VAL A 402 21.66 9.23 15.85
CA VAL A 402 21.38 7.89 16.39
C VAL A 402 21.33 6.88 15.25
N TYR A 403 22.15 5.85 15.37
CA TYR A 403 22.17 4.73 14.43
C TYR A 403 21.46 3.54 15.05
N PHE A 404 20.58 2.91 14.28
CA PHE A 404 19.90 1.68 14.67
C PHE A 404 20.10 0.64 13.56
N ASP A 405 20.70 -0.50 13.91
CA ASP A 405 20.88 -1.64 13.00
C ASP A 405 20.51 -2.91 13.78
N LYS A 406 19.38 -3.54 13.41
CA LYS A 406 18.83 -4.71 14.10
C LYS A 406 18.25 -5.71 13.10
N GLY A 407 18.43 -6.97 13.45
CA GLY A 407 17.77 -8.09 12.79
C GLY A 407 16.78 -8.77 13.72
N ARG A 408 15.67 -9.25 13.16
CA ARG A 408 14.68 -10.05 13.88
C ARG A 408 14.25 -11.22 13.00
N VAL A 409 14.18 -12.41 13.60
CA VAL A 409 13.60 -13.61 12.99
C VAL A 409 12.33 -13.97 13.75
N GLU A 410 11.26 -14.23 13.03
CA GLU A 410 9.98 -14.70 13.55
C GLU A 410 9.66 -16.03 12.89
N LEU A 411 9.37 -17.03 13.70
CA LEU A 411 8.93 -18.34 13.25
C LEU A 411 7.54 -18.63 13.81
N SER A 412 6.68 -19.18 12.99
CA SER A 412 5.37 -19.63 13.44
C SER A 412 4.98 -20.96 12.80
N GLY A 413 4.21 -21.74 13.55
CA GLY A 413 3.58 -22.96 13.08
C GLY A 413 2.15 -23.04 13.57
N ASN A 414 1.28 -23.62 12.77
CA ASN A 414 -0.12 -23.82 13.13
C ASN A 414 -0.62 -25.17 12.66
N VAL A 415 -1.55 -25.73 13.40
CA VAL A 415 -2.34 -26.90 13.02
C VAL A 415 -3.78 -26.64 13.42
N SER A 416 -4.72 -26.93 12.53
CA SER A 416 -6.14 -26.76 12.82
C SER A 416 -6.93 -27.95 12.23
N LEU A 417 -7.84 -28.48 13.02
CA LEU A 417 -8.81 -29.46 12.59
C LEU A 417 -10.21 -28.82 12.65
N LYS A 418 -10.94 -28.91 11.58
CA LYS A 418 -12.30 -28.35 11.45
C LYS A 418 -13.27 -29.42 10.98
N TRP A 419 -14.41 -29.48 11.64
CA TRP A 419 -15.49 -30.42 11.28
C TRP A 419 -16.84 -29.71 11.23
#